data_4a22e555924f98831e83cd56029dffcc
#
_entry.id   4a22e555924f98831e83cd56029dffcc
#
_cell.length_a   1.000
_cell.length_b   1.000
_cell.length_c   1.000
_cell.angle_alpha   90.00
_cell.angle_beta   90.00
_cell.angle_gamma   90.00
#
_symmetry.space_group_name_H-M   'P 1'
#
loop_
_entity.id
_entity.type
_entity.pdbx_description
1 polymer ?
#
loop_
_entity_poly.entity_id
_entity_poly.type
_entity_poly.pdbx_seq_one_letter_code
_entity_poly.pdbx_strand_id
1 'polypeptide(L)'
;MSSISVLTRRSTLLLGAGATVFATTGSRAAEEQIVTVHKDPSCGCCSGWVRHLQQAGFTVKTNETADLDPVKTRLGVPNDLAACHTAQIAAYVIEGHVPAVALKRFLNEKPSAIGLAVPGMPVGSPGMEGGSAEPYDVVMFGPAGRSTYMRFVGDRAL
;
A
#
# COMPACT_ATOMS: atom_id res chain seq x y z
N MET A 1 -3.14 55.64 76.59
CA MET A 1 -1.99 55.91 75.76
C MET A 1 -1.97 54.76 74.78
N SER A 2 -2.59 54.96 73.66
CA SER A 2 -2.89 53.86 72.68
C SER A 2 -2.03 54.09 71.41
N SER A 3 -1.15 53.17 71.08
CA SER A 3 -0.41 53.21 69.83
C SER A 3 -1.15 52.43 68.78
N ILE A 4 -1.48 53.10 67.69
CA ILE A 4 -2.15 52.49 66.54
C ILE A 4 -1.09 52.05 65.53
N SER A 5 -0.99 50.71 65.30
CA SER A 5 -0.15 50.11 64.26
C SER A 5 -0.89 50.04 62.94
N VAL A 6 -0.38 50.69 61.92
CA VAL A 6 -0.89 50.67 60.55
C VAL A 6 -0.32 49.45 59.81
N LEU A 7 -1.19 48.52 59.42
CA LEU A 7 -0.84 47.39 58.56
C LEU A 7 -0.90 47.82 57.08
N THR A 8 0.24 47.86 56.44
CA THR A 8 0.38 48.02 55.00
C THR A 8 0.16 46.70 54.30
N ARG A 9 -0.93 46.57 53.55
CA ARG A 9 -1.19 45.44 52.63
C ARG A 9 -0.32 45.58 51.37
N ARG A 10 0.68 44.72 51.24
CA ARG A 10 1.39 44.51 49.98
C ARG A 10 0.64 43.49 49.15
N SER A 11 -0.02 43.95 48.09
CA SER A 11 -0.64 43.09 47.05
C SER A 11 0.48 42.60 46.12
N THR A 12 0.82 41.34 46.19
CA THR A 12 1.68 40.69 45.21
C THR A 12 0.85 40.18 44.04
N LEU A 13 0.92 40.86 42.91
CA LEU A 13 0.37 40.39 41.64
C LEU A 13 1.30 39.29 41.07
N LEU A 14 0.80 38.04 41.12
CA LEU A 14 1.43 36.92 40.40
C LEU A 14 0.98 36.96 38.93
N LEU A 15 1.84 37.42 38.04
CA LEU A 15 1.68 37.20 36.60
C LEU A 15 1.88 35.72 36.30
N GLY A 16 0.79 34.98 36.05
CA GLY A 16 0.85 33.64 35.49
C GLY A 16 1.19 33.70 34.00
N ALA A 17 2.40 33.37 33.62
CA ALA A 17 2.80 33.12 32.23
C ALA A 17 2.21 31.79 31.77
N GLY A 18 1.08 31.81 31.10
CA GLY A 18 0.47 30.64 30.46
C GLY A 18 1.30 30.28 29.21
N ALA A 19 2.12 29.24 29.31
CA ALA A 19 2.78 28.65 28.15
C ALA A 19 1.77 27.86 27.34
N THR A 20 1.24 28.43 26.28
CA THR A 20 0.45 27.72 25.27
C THR A 20 1.37 26.79 24.46
N VAL A 21 1.37 25.50 24.79
CA VAL A 21 2.02 24.48 24.00
C VAL A 21 1.18 24.26 22.73
N PHE A 22 1.61 24.86 21.61
CA PHE A 22 1.10 24.51 20.30
C PHE A 22 1.56 23.09 19.97
N ALA A 23 0.69 22.10 20.15
CA ALA A 23 0.86 20.77 19.61
C ALA A 23 0.82 20.89 18.08
N THR A 24 1.98 20.95 17.43
CA THR A 24 2.08 20.79 15.98
C THR A 24 1.72 19.35 15.66
N THR A 25 0.46 19.10 15.30
CA THR A 25 0.05 17.87 14.64
C THR A 25 0.74 17.85 13.28
N GLY A 26 1.95 17.28 13.24
CA GLY A 26 2.65 17.01 12.00
C GLY A 26 1.76 16.11 11.15
N SER A 27 1.14 16.65 10.12
CA SER A 27 0.54 15.87 9.05
C SER A 27 1.67 15.04 8.47
N ARG A 28 1.71 13.75 8.85
CA ARG A 28 2.58 12.78 8.23
C ARG A 28 2.08 12.64 6.80
N ALA A 29 2.65 13.42 5.89
CA ALA A 29 2.41 13.25 4.46
C ALA A 29 2.57 11.74 4.19
N ALA A 30 1.51 11.11 3.69
CA ALA A 30 1.58 9.71 3.28
C ALA A 30 2.72 9.64 2.27
N GLU A 31 3.80 8.94 2.64
CA GLU A 31 4.94 8.73 1.76
C GLU A 31 4.38 8.14 0.48
N GLU A 32 4.53 8.86 -0.63
CA GLU A 32 3.99 8.48 -1.92
C GLU A 32 4.62 7.15 -2.32
N GLN A 33 3.88 6.06 -2.10
CA GLN A 33 4.38 4.72 -2.37
C GLN A 33 4.32 4.46 -3.88
N ILE A 34 5.48 4.54 -4.52
CA ILE A 34 5.61 4.27 -5.94
C ILE A 34 5.57 2.77 -6.17
N VAL A 35 4.67 2.33 -7.07
CA VAL A 35 4.64 0.95 -7.57
C VAL A 35 5.64 0.85 -8.73
N THR A 36 6.69 0.06 -8.57
CA THR A 36 7.66 -0.23 -9.64
C THR A 36 7.30 -1.55 -10.31
N VAL A 37 6.90 -1.51 -11.57
CA VAL A 37 6.40 -2.66 -12.34
C VAL A 37 7.45 -3.13 -13.34
N HIS A 38 7.85 -4.38 -13.26
CA HIS A 38 8.70 -5.06 -14.24
C HIS A 38 7.81 -5.87 -15.18
N LYS A 39 7.83 -5.54 -16.47
CA LYS A 39 6.97 -6.17 -17.49
C LYS A 39 7.67 -6.27 -18.84
N ASP A 40 7.22 -7.20 -19.67
CA ASP A 40 7.60 -7.23 -21.08
C ASP A 40 7.02 -5.99 -21.80
N PRO A 41 7.79 -5.31 -22.67
CA PRO A 41 7.33 -4.13 -23.40
C PRO A 41 6.11 -4.42 -24.28
N SER A 42 5.99 -5.63 -24.82
CA SER A 42 4.87 -6.07 -25.67
C SER A 42 3.63 -6.55 -24.91
N CYS A 43 3.72 -6.68 -23.57
CA CYS A 43 2.64 -7.20 -22.73
C CYS A 43 1.48 -6.18 -22.62
N GLY A 44 0.43 -6.37 -23.40
CA GLY A 44 -0.75 -5.49 -23.41
C GLY A 44 -1.57 -5.54 -22.12
N CYS A 45 -1.80 -6.75 -21.56
CA CYS A 45 -2.54 -6.93 -20.32
C CYS A 45 -1.80 -6.32 -19.12
N CYS A 46 -0.46 -6.40 -19.09
CA CYS A 46 0.35 -5.73 -18.08
C CYS A 46 0.17 -4.20 -18.12
N SER A 47 0.11 -3.62 -19.33
CA SER A 47 -0.18 -2.20 -19.51
C SER A 47 -1.62 -1.85 -19.06
N GLY A 48 -2.57 -2.77 -19.25
CA GLY A 48 -3.92 -2.68 -18.70
C GLY A 48 -3.92 -2.59 -17.18
N TRP A 49 -3.19 -3.47 -16.52
CA TRP A 49 -3.06 -3.48 -15.06
C TRP A 49 -2.38 -2.20 -14.53
N VAL A 50 -1.35 -1.70 -15.20
CA VAL A 50 -0.71 -0.41 -14.85
C VAL A 50 -1.74 0.70 -14.86
N ARG A 51 -2.58 0.80 -15.92
CA ARG A 51 -3.64 1.81 -15.97
C ARG A 51 -4.66 1.65 -14.85
N HIS A 52 -5.04 0.40 -14.51
CA HIS A 52 -5.93 0.11 -13.38
C HIS A 52 -5.37 0.66 -12.06
N LEU A 53 -4.09 0.47 -11.77
CA LEU A 53 -3.46 1.02 -10.58
C LEU A 53 -3.41 2.55 -10.60
N GLN A 54 -3.07 3.16 -11.74
CA GLN A 54 -3.05 4.62 -11.89
C GLN A 54 -4.43 5.24 -11.67
N GLN A 55 -5.49 4.63 -12.21
CA GLN A 55 -6.88 5.05 -11.98
C GLN A 55 -7.30 4.90 -10.51
N ALA A 56 -6.73 3.93 -9.80
CA ALA A 56 -6.93 3.76 -8.37
C ALA A 56 -6.10 4.73 -7.50
N GLY A 57 -5.28 5.61 -8.11
CA GLY A 57 -4.52 6.65 -7.45
C GLY A 57 -3.10 6.25 -7.04
N PHE A 58 -2.57 5.15 -7.57
CA PHE A 58 -1.16 4.80 -7.36
C PHE A 58 -0.26 5.53 -8.34
N THR A 59 0.90 5.99 -7.87
CA THR A 59 2.01 6.41 -8.74
C THR A 59 2.74 5.17 -9.22
N VAL A 60 2.81 4.97 -10.55
CA VAL A 60 3.41 3.77 -11.14
C VAL A 60 4.60 4.13 -12.02
N LYS A 61 5.72 3.42 -11.82
CA LYS A 61 6.91 3.41 -12.70
C LYS A 61 7.03 2.04 -13.37
N THR A 62 7.34 2.02 -14.67
CA THR A 62 7.55 0.77 -15.41
C THR A 62 9.01 0.59 -15.76
N ASN A 63 9.51 -0.62 -15.54
CA ASN A 63 10.80 -1.12 -16.00
C ASN A 63 10.53 -2.22 -17.01
N GLU A 64 10.81 -1.95 -18.27
CA GLU A 64 10.59 -2.91 -19.35
C GLU A 64 11.77 -3.87 -19.46
N THR A 65 11.47 -5.18 -19.47
CA THR A 65 12.43 -6.26 -19.68
C THR A 65 11.74 -7.46 -20.31
N ALA A 66 12.37 -8.06 -21.29
CA ALA A 66 11.85 -9.28 -21.93
C ALA A 66 12.08 -10.53 -21.06
N ASP A 67 13.05 -10.50 -20.14
CA ASP A 67 13.34 -11.60 -19.22
C ASP A 67 12.97 -11.20 -17.79
N LEU A 68 11.89 -11.79 -17.29
CA LEU A 68 11.38 -11.55 -15.94
C LEU A 68 11.88 -12.57 -14.91
N ASP A 69 12.46 -13.69 -15.33
CA ASP A 69 12.88 -14.75 -14.41
C ASP A 69 13.91 -14.29 -13.37
N PRO A 70 14.96 -13.52 -13.74
CA PRO A 70 15.88 -12.96 -12.76
C PRO A 70 15.22 -12.02 -11.75
N VAL A 71 14.21 -11.26 -12.21
CA VAL A 71 13.46 -10.34 -11.34
C VAL A 71 12.63 -11.14 -10.34
N LYS A 72 11.86 -12.13 -10.81
CA LYS A 72 11.02 -12.99 -9.96
C LYS A 72 11.86 -13.74 -8.93
N THR A 73 12.97 -14.32 -9.36
CA THR A 73 13.91 -15.06 -8.48
C THR A 73 14.45 -14.15 -7.39
N ARG A 74 14.96 -12.98 -7.76
CA ARG A 74 15.49 -11.99 -6.81
C ARG A 74 14.46 -11.53 -5.80
N LEU A 75 13.20 -11.38 -6.22
CA LEU A 75 12.10 -10.91 -5.39
C LEU A 75 11.39 -12.02 -4.61
N GLY A 76 11.82 -13.28 -4.78
CA GLY A 76 11.27 -14.41 -4.05
C GLY A 76 9.86 -14.82 -4.48
N VAL A 77 9.51 -14.58 -5.75
CA VAL A 77 8.25 -15.05 -6.34
C VAL A 77 8.33 -16.56 -6.53
N PRO A 78 7.41 -17.34 -5.92
CA PRO A 78 7.36 -18.79 -6.18
C PRO A 78 6.97 -19.09 -7.63
N ASN A 79 7.63 -20.07 -8.27
CA ASN A 79 7.42 -20.39 -9.68
C ASN A 79 5.96 -20.72 -10.03
N ASP A 80 5.24 -21.38 -9.14
CA ASP A 80 3.83 -21.75 -9.32
C ASP A 80 2.85 -20.58 -9.08
N LEU A 81 3.32 -19.46 -8.57
CA LEU A 81 2.57 -18.21 -8.48
C LEU A 81 2.96 -17.20 -9.57
N ALA A 82 3.96 -17.52 -10.39
CA ALA A 82 4.45 -16.60 -11.41
C ALA A 82 3.37 -16.26 -12.45
N ALA A 83 3.33 -14.99 -12.83
CA ALA A 83 2.42 -14.44 -13.82
C ALA A 83 3.18 -13.55 -14.82
N CYS A 84 2.48 -12.72 -15.60
CA CYS A 84 3.08 -11.98 -16.72
C CYS A 84 3.88 -10.74 -16.33
N HIS A 85 3.80 -10.27 -15.09
CA HIS A 85 4.59 -9.15 -14.57
C HIS A 85 4.79 -9.26 -13.07
N THR A 86 5.81 -8.57 -12.58
CA THR A 86 6.15 -8.49 -11.15
C THR A 86 6.28 -7.03 -10.75
N ALA A 87 5.69 -6.63 -9.65
CA ALA A 87 5.82 -5.27 -9.14
C ALA A 87 6.32 -5.25 -7.70
N GLN A 88 6.87 -4.10 -7.32
CA GLN A 88 7.30 -3.81 -5.96
C GLN A 88 6.62 -2.54 -5.48
N ILE A 89 6.17 -2.55 -4.23
CA ILE A 89 5.70 -1.37 -3.52
C ILE A 89 6.09 -1.46 -2.06
N ALA A 90 6.78 -0.45 -1.53
CA ALA A 90 7.38 -0.51 -0.22
C ALA A 90 8.27 -1.77 -0.09
N ALA A 91 8.03 -2.62 0.90
CA ALA A 91 8.76 -3.88 1.10
C ALA A 91 8.06 -5.10 0.47
N TYR A 92 6.98 -4.90 -0.29
CA TYR A 92 6.14 -6.00 -0.79
C TYR A 92 6.31 -6.25 -2.28
N VAL A 93 6.07 -7.49 -2.66
CA VAL A 93 6.05 -7.97 -4.04
C VAL A 93 4.62 -8.25 -4.48
N ILE A 94 4.27 -7.78 -5.67
CA ILE A 94 2.95 -7.99 -6.27
C ILE A 94 3.14 -8.71 -7.59
N GLU A 95 2.57 -9.89 -7.70
CA GLU A 95 2.71 -10.75 -8.86
C GLU A 95 1.40 -10.86 -9.63
N GLY A 96 1.43 -10.54 -10.91
CA GLY A 96 0.25 -10.62 -11.80
C GLY A 96 -0.84 -9.59 -11.48
N HIS A 97 -2.05 -9.91 -11.86
CA HIS A 97 -3.19 -8.99 -11.99
C HIS A 97 -3.94 -8.74 -10.66
N VAL A 98 -3.21 -8.42 -9.58
CA VAL A 98 -3.78 -8.14 -8.25
C VAL A 98 -4.65 -6.87 -8.32
N PRO A 99 -5.94 -6.93 -7.93
CA PRO A 99 -6.80 -5.75 -7.92
C PRO A 99 -6.32 -4.66 -6.96
N ALA A 100 -6.47 -3.40 -7.36
CA ALA A 100 -6.04 -2.25 -6.57
C ALA A 100 -6.68 -2.21 -5.16
N VAL A 101 -7.91 -2.69 -5.01
CA VAL A 101 -8.59 -2.77 -3.71
C VAL A 101 -7.90 -3.76 -2.77
N ALA A 102 -7.44 -4.92 -3.28
CA ALA A 102 -6.66 -5.87 -2.50
C ALA A 102 -5.30 -5.27 -2.10
N LEU A 103 -4.64 -4.60 -3.04
CA LEU A 103 -3.37 -3.93 -2.77
C LEU A 103 -3.50 -2.83 -1.70
N LYS A 104 -4.51 -1.97 -1.79
CA LYS A 104 -4.77 -0.92 -0.78
C LYS A 104 -5.00 -1.52 0.61
N ARG A 105 -5.82 -2.56 0.69
CA ARG A 105 -6.08 -3.26 1.94
C ARG A 105 -4.80 -3.85 2.52
N PHE A 106 -4.00 -4.52 1.70
CA PHE A 106 -2.74 -5.15 2.09
C PHE A 106 -1.72 -4.14 2.64
N LEU A 107 -1.59 -2.98 1.98
CA LEU A 107 -0.72 -1.90 2.43
C LEU A 107 -1.17 -1.27 3.74
N ASN A 108 -2.47 -1.23 4.01
CA ASN A 108 -3.01 -0.75 5.28
C ASN A 108 -2.81 -1.75 6.41
N GLU A 109 -3.01 -3.03 6.16
CA GLU A 109 -2.87 -4.12 7.15
C GLU A 109 -1.42 -4.41 7.49
N LYS A 110 -0.48 -4.18 6.56
CA LYS A 110 0.96 -4.40 6.71
C LYS A 110 1.32 -5.77 7.27
N PRO A 111 0.81 -6.86 6.69
CA PRO A 111 1.06 -8.20 7.22
C PRO A 111 2.53 -8.60 7.07
N SER A 112 2.96 -9.56 7.90
CA SER A 112 4.28 -10.18 7.77
C SER A 112 4.26 -11.20 6.61
N ALA A 113 4.40 -10.70 5.38
CA ALA A 113 4.38 -11.47 4.15
C ALA A 113 5.42 -10.94 3.15
N ILE A 114 5.75 -11.73 2.13
CA ILE A 114 6.53 -11.25 0.98
C ILE A 114 5.63 -10.44 0.05
N GLY A 115 4.41 -10.91 -0.22
CA GLY A 115 3.53 -10.20 -1.14
C GLY A 115 2.20 -10.88 -1.44
N LEU A 116 1.57 -10.38 -2.52
CA LEU A 116 0.34 -10.89 -3.10
C LEU A 116 0.59 -11.41 -4.52
N ALA A 117 -0.14 -12.44 -4.90
CA ALA A 117 -0.12 -12.99 -6.26
C ALA A 117 -1.53 -13.28 -6.78
N VAL A 118 -1.75 -13.08 -8.08
CA VAL A 118 -2.83 -13.66 -8.86
C VAL A 118 -2.19 -14.59 -9.87
N PRO A 119 -2.09 -15.90 -9.59
CA PRO A 119 -1.46 -16.85 -10.49
C PRO A 119 -2.26 -17.01 -11.78
N GLY A 120 -1.55 -17.24 -12.87
CA GLY A 120 -2.16 -17.28 -14.20
C GLY A 120 -2.59 -15.88 -14.69
N MET A 121 -3.59 -15.86 -15.52
CA MET A 121 -4.17 -14.63 -16.07
C MET A 121 -5.70 -14.81 -16.14
N PRO A 122 -6.40 -14.84 -14.99
CA PRO A 122 -7.82 -15.13 -14.95
C PRO A 122 -8.62 -14.09 -15.73
N VAL A 123 -9.54 -14.56 -16.57
CA VAL A 123 -10.39 -13.67 -17.39
C VAL A 123 -11.22 -12.76 -16.48
N GLY A 124 -11.20 -11.48 -16.79
CA GLY A 124 -11.88 -10.43 -16.02
C GLY A 124 -11.05 -9.82 -14.90
N SER A 125 -9.87 -10.37 -14.56
CA SER A 125 -8.96 -9.66 -13.66
C SER A 125 -8.49 -8.33 -14.28
N PRO A 126 -8.08 -7.31 -13.50
CA PRO A 126 -7.70 -5.99 -14.01
C PRO A 126 -6.62 -6.08 -15.09
N GLY A 127 -6.89 -5.61 -16.31
CA GLY A 127 -6.02 -5.74 -17.49
C GLY A 127 -6.31 -6.97 -18.35
N MET A 128 -7.21 -7.86 -17.89
CA MET A 128 -7.68 -9.06 -18.60
C MET A 128 -9.18 -9.01 -18.91
N GLU A 129 -9.68 -7.81 -19.14
CA GLU A 129 -11.07 -7.58 -19.51
C GLU A 129 -11.34 -8.12 -20.93
N GLY A 130 -12.60 -8.48 -21.24
CA GLY A 130 -13.01 -8.88 -22.61
C GLY A 130 -13.57 -10.29 -22.71
N GLY A 131 -13.97 -10.92 -21.59
CA GLY A 131 -14.64 -12.21 -21.55
C GLY A 131 -15.58 -12.33 -20.37
N SER A 132 -16.20 -13.53 -20.20
CA SER A 132 -16.93 -13.83 -18.97
C SER A 132 -15.96 -13.90 -17.80
N ALA A 133 -16.13 -12.98 -16.84
CA ALA A 133 -15.24 -12.93 -15.68
C ALA A 133 -15.32 -14.22 -14.85
N GLU A 134 -14.17 -14.79 -14.54
CA GLU A 134 -14.02 -16.00 -13.75
C GLU A 134 -13.71 -15.65 -12.29
N PRO A 135 -14.15 -16.48 -11.31
CA PRO A 135 -13.70 -16.34 -9.94
C PRO A 135 -12.21 -16.66 -9.83
N TYR A 136 -11.48 -15.83 -9.07
CA TYR A 136 -10.07 -16.09 -8.78
C TYR A 136 -9.68 -15.65 -7.38
N ASP A 137 -8.58 -16.21 -6.89
CA ASP A 137 -8.02 -15.89 -5.59
C ASP A 137 -6.84 -14.94 -5.73
N VAL A 138 -6.78 -13.96 -4.85
CA VAL A 138 -5.57 -13.24 -4.52
C VAL A 138 -4.88 -13.99 -3.41
N VAL A 139 -3.71 -14.51 -3.68
CA VAL A 139 -2.93 -15.34 -2.76
C VAL A 139 -1.90 -14.47 -2.04
N MET A 140 -1.93 -14.46 -0.73
CA MET A 140 -0.84 -13.93 0.09
C MET A 140 0.24 -15.01 0.25
N PHE A 141 1.51 -14.65 0.07
CA PHE A 141 2.63 -15.57 0.21
C PHE A 141 3.77 -14.97 1.03
N GLY A 142 4.50 -15.83 1.74
CA GLY A 142 5.60 -15.41 2.58
C GLY A 142 6.15 -16.53 3.46
N PRO A 143 6.95 -16.21 4.49
CA PRO A 143 7.58 -17.21 5.36
C PRO A 143 6.60 -18.10 6.11
N ALA A 144 5.39 -17.60 6.39
CA ALA A 144 4.33 -18.37 7.02
C ALA A 144 3.59 -19.32 6.06
N GLY A 145 4.00 -19.39 4.79
CA GLY A 145 3.34 -20.16 3.74
C GLY A 145 2.44 -19.32 2.84
N ARG A 146 1.33 -19.89 2.42
CA ARG A 146 0.38 -19.29 1.48
C ARG A 146 -1.04 -19.38 2.03
N SER A 147 -1.85 -18.35 1.70
CA SER A 147 -3.27 -18.33 2.02
C SER A 147 -4.04 -17.50 1.00
N THR A 148 -5.30 -17.82 0.77
CA THR A 148 -6.21 -16.92 0.05
C THR A 148 -6.39 -15.67 0.90
N TYR A 149 -6.02 -14.53 0.34
CA TYR A 149 -6.15 -13.22 0.99
C TYR A 149 -7.51 -12.59 0.70
N MET A 150 -7.91 -12.62 -0.56
CA MET A 150 -9.22 -12.16 -1.04
C MET A 150 -9.63 -12.99 -2.26
N ARG A 151 -10.93 -13.01 -2.53
CA ARG A 151 -11.50 -13.66 -3.72
C ARG A 151 -12.26 -12.65 -4.55
N PHE A 152 -12.19 -12.78 -5.86
CA PHE A 152 -12.78 -11.85 -6.82
C PHE A 152 -13.52 -12.54 -7.95
N VAL A 153 -14.44 -11.81 -8.57
CA VAL A 153 -14.95 -12.02 -9.93
C VAL A 153 -14.81 -10.68 -10.67
N GLY A 154 -13.98 -10.63 -11.69
CA GLY A 154 -13.58 -9.35 -12.29
C GLY A 154 -12.78 -8.51 -11.29
N ASP A 155 -13.19 -7.27 -11.09
CA ASP A 155 -12.64 -6.35 -10.07
C ASP A 155 -13.46 -6.31 -8.76
N ARG A 156 -14.56 -7.08 -8.69
CA ARG A 156 -15.46 -7.13 -7.55
C ARG A 156 -15.02 -8.20 -6.54
N ALA A 157 -14.76 -7.79 -5.31
CA ALA A 157 -14.52 -8.72 -4.19
C ALA A 157 -15.78 -9.53 -3.84
N LEU A 158 -15.59 -10.80 -3.45
CA LEU A 158 -16.61 -11.74 -3.01
C LEU A 158 -16.70 -11.81 -1.48
#